data_ccc1a4f9db7a2f157b8149377814ac2d
#
_entry.id   ccc1a4f9db7a2f157b8149377814ac2d
#
_cell.length_a   1.000
_cell.length_b   1.000
_cell.length_c   1.000
_cell.angle_alpha   90.00
_cell.angle_beta   90.00
_cell.angle_gamma   90.00
#
_symmetry.space_group_name_H-M   'P 1'
#
loop_
_entity.id
_entity.type
_entity.pdbx_description
1 polymer ?
#
loop_
_entity_poly.entity_id
_entity_poly.type
_entity_poly.pdbx_seq_one_letter_code
_entity_poly.pdbx_strand_id
1 'polypeptide(L)'
;MLLTACNQTEEKNESTVSNQESAQQQEVEQIAEKDWTQDARLQEPTEDTVCAMCNMKVYTKDQEMGVFSAQAIKEDGSIAFYDDIGCLLNAEFANVEVNEKFVRDYNTLNWFNVEQAYIVKTKLKSPMNWGYIFFKYEDDAKTYIDENEGSELTSYTKVRQQALERRKAKMKAGENVDKHDPEDGHVHHEGEKQQHNDGD
;
A
#
# COMPACT_ATOMS: atom_id res chain seq x y z
N MET A 1 49.29 -64.10 6.68
CA MET A 1 49.38 -62.63 6.53
C MET A 1 48.06 -62.12 6.02
N LEU A 2 47.29 -61.56 6.90
CA LEU A 2 45.95 -60.98 6.59
C LEU A 2 46.07 -59.51 6.36
N LEU A 3 45.63 -58.97 5.21
CA LEU A 3 45.51 -57.59 4.91
C LEU A 3 43.99 -57.23 4.95
N THR A 4 43.64 -56.46 5.94
CA THR A 4 42.29 -55.90 6.09
C THR A 4 42.26 -54.59 5.38
N ALA A 5 41.38 -54.39 4.36
CA ALA A 5 41.10 -53.15 3.72
C ALA A 5 39.96 -52.43 4.47
N CYS A 6 40.21 -51.24 4.96
CA CYS A 6 39.18 -50.34 5.50
C CYS A 6 38.47 -49.64 4.35
N ASN A 7 37.16 -49.84 4.30
CA ASN A 7 36.24 -49.04 3.46
C ASN A 7 35.79 -47.86 4.28
N GLN A 8 36.16 -46.61 3.89
CA GLN A 8 35.61 -45.38 4.45
C GLN A 8 34.48 -44.93 3.56
N THR A 9 33.31 -45.00 4.12
CA THR A 9 32.09 -44.50 3.54
C THR A 9 32.06 -42.94 3.66
N GLU A 10 31.91 -42.27 2.56
CA GLU A 10 31.60 -40.82 2.53
C GLU A 10 30.12 -40.63 2.84
N GLU A 11 29.80 -40.28 4.08
CA GLU A 11 28.53 -39.67 4.46
C GLU A 11 28.82 -38.34 5.14
N LYS A 12 28.78 -37.27 4.39
CA LYS A 12 28.56 -35.91 4.91
C LYS A 12 28.38 -34.92 3.76
N ASN A 13 27.16 -34.65 3.34
CA ASN A 13 26.81 -33.32 2.83
C ASN A 13 25.31 -33.05 2.62
N GLU A 14 24.36 -33.77 3.19
CA GLU A 14 22.92 -33.44 3.02
C GLU A 14 22.26 -32.75 4.21
N SER A 15 22.91 -32.74 5.39
CA SER A 15 22.27 -32.17 6.59
C SER A 15 22.48 -30.66 6.78
N THR A 16 23.39 -30.04 6.02
CA THR A 16 23.72 -28.62 6.21
C THR A 16 22.86 -27.67 5.37
N VAL A 17 22.33 -28.12 4.22
CA VAL A 17 21.52 -27.29 3.33
C VAL A 17 20.09 -27.12 3.84
N SER A 18 19.48 -28.20 4.35
CA SER A 18 18.10 -28.13 4.89
C SER A 18 17.97 -27.32 6.18
N ASN A 19 19.03 -27.22 6.99
CA ASN A 19 19.03 -26.42 8.22
C ASN A 19 19.24 -24.94 7.96
N GLN A 20 19.88 -24.55 6.87
CA GLN A 20 20.04 -23.12 6.50
C GLN A 20 18.77 -22.57 5.87
N GLU A 21 18.07 -23.36 5.05
CA GLU A 21 16.82 -22.94 4.41
C GLU A 21 15.68 -22.80 5.43
N SER A 22 15.58 -23.71 6.41
CA SER A 22 14.60 -23.63 7.49
C SER A 22 14.91 -22.50 8.50
N ALA A 23 16.18 -22.18 8.74
CA ALA A 23 16.58 -21.07 9.60
C ALA A 23 16.29 -19.71 8.93
N GLN A 24 16.51 -19.57 7.63
CA GLN A 24 16.18 -18.37 6.88
C GLN A 24 14.67 -18.15 6.76
N GLN A 25 13.87 -19.20 6.56
CA GLN A 25 12.42 -19.11 6.56
C GLN A 25 11.86 -18.75 7.93
N GLN A 26 12.41 -19.26 9.02
CA GLN A 26 12.02 -18.89 10.38
C GLN A 26 12.43 -17.45 10.75
N GLU A 27 13.55 -16.96 10.23
CA GLU A 27 14.00 -15.59 10.44
C GLU A 27 13.12 -14.59 9.69
N VAL A 28 12.68 -14.93 8.45
CA VAL A 28 11.74 -14.12 7.65
C VAL A 28 10.34 -14.11 8.28
N GLU A 29 9.84 -15.25 8.81
CA GLU A 29 8.56 -15.29 9.55
C GLU A 29 8.63 -14.51 10.86
N GLN A 30 9.74 -14.54 11.60
CA GLN A 30 9.92 -13.78 12.84
C GLN A 30 10.06 -12.26 12.60
N ILE A 31 10.58 -11.84 11.45
CA ILE A 31 10.62 -10.42 11.07
C ILE A 31 9.22 -9.91 10.71
N ALA A 32 8.38 -10.76 10.11
CA ALA A 32 6.99 -10.42 9.75
C ALA A 32 6.08 -10.26 10.99
N GLU A 33 6.39 -10.90 12.11
CA GLU A 33 5.62 -10.82 13.37
C GLU A 33 6.07 -9.69 14.32
N LYS A 34 7.07 -8.90 13.93
CA LYS A 34 7.68 -7.91 14.79
C LYS A 34 6.72 -6.76 15.12
N ASP A 35 6.10 -6.81 16.29
CA ASP A 35 5.36 -5.73 16.95
C ASP A 35 4.19 -5.12 16.18
N TRP A 36 3.35 -5.95 15.55
CA TRP A 36 2.16 -5.46 14.89
C TRP A 36 0.92 -5.52 15.79
N THR A 37 0.71 -4.51 16.62
CA THR A 37 -0.57 -4.35 17.33
C THR A 37 -1.54 -3.59 16.45
N GLN A 38 -2.58 -4.26 15.97
CA GLN A 38 -3.68 -3.61 15.26
C GLN A 38 -4.60 -2.91 16.24
N ASP A 39 -5.03 -1.70 15.89
CA ASP A 39 -6.10 -1.02 16.59
C ASP A 39 -7.42 -1.77 16.31
N ALA A 40 -8.06 -2.27 17.37
CA ALA A 40 -9.28 -3.08 17.26
C ALA A 40 -10.49 -2.32 16.66
N ARG A 41 -10.41 -1.00 16.54
CA ARG A 41 -11.44 -0.16 15.91
C ARG A 41 -11.36 -0.19 14.39
N LEU A 42 -10.21 -0.54 13.81
CA LEU A 42 -9.98 -0.53 12.36
C LEU A 42 -10.77 -1.63 11.68
N GLN A 43 -11.22 -1.34 10.47
CA GLN A 43 -12.04 -2.25 9.67
C GLN A 43 -11.40 -2.49 8.31
N GLU A 44 -11.79 -3.59 7.67
CA GLU A 44 -11.42 -3.87 6.28
C GLU A 44 -12.54 -3.37 5.36
N PRO A 45 -12.20 -2.69 4.24
CA PRO A 45 -13.18 -2.37 3.23
C PRO A 45 -13.71 -3.65 2.57
N THR A 46 -14.95 -3.62 2.14
CA THR A 46 -15.56 -4.65 1.30
C THR A 46 -15.46 -4.28 -0.18
N GLU A 47 -15.85 -5.18 -1.08
CA GLU A 47 -15.85 -4.89 -2.52
C GLU A 47 -16.79 -3.75 -2.92
N ASP A 48 -17.82 -3.49 -2.11
CA ASP A 48 -18.81 -2.42 -2.32
C ASP A 48 -18.45 -1.12 -1.61
N THR A 49 -17.30 -1.08 -0.91
CA THR A 49 -16.88 0.12 -0.17
C THR A 49 -16.48 1.21 -1.14
N VAL A 50 -17.04 2.40 -0.94
CA VAL A 50 -16.73 3.59 -1.73
C VAL A 50 -16.01 4.64 -0.89
N CYS A 51 -15.16 5.41 -1.55
CA CYS A 51 -14.41 6.52 -0.96
C CYS A 51 -15.35 7.61 -0.45
N ALA A 52 -15.21 7.99 0.82
CA ALA A 52 -16.03 9.01 1.45
C ALA A 52 -15.87 10.41 0.85
N MET A 53 -14.81 10.63 0.04
CA MET A 53 -14.55 11.92 -0.61
C MET A 53 -15.01 11.96 -2.06
N CYS A 54 -14.67 10.95 -2.87
CA CYS A 54 -14.86 10.98 -4.32
C CYS A 54 -15.86 9.95 -4.85
N ASN A 55 -16.42 9.08 -4.00
CA ASN A 55 -17.32 7.98 -4.35
C ASN A 55 -16.73 6.90 -5.27
N MET A 56 -15.43 6.94 -5.54
CA MET A 56 -14.74 5.87 -6.27
C MET A 56 -14.60 4.64 -5.39
N LYS A 57 -14.32 3.48 -6.01
CA LYS A 57 -14.09 2.22 -5.30
C LYS A 57 -12.90 2.36 -4.35
N VAL A 58 -13.06 1.87 -3.12
CA VAL A 58 -11.94 1.59 -2.21
C VAL A 58 -11.52 0.13 -2.40
N TYR A 59 -10.25 -0.10 -2.62
CA TYR A 59 -9.73 -1.43 -2.92
C TYR A 59 -9.45 -2.23 -1.65
N THR A 60 -9.84 -3.50 -1.66
CA THR A 60 -9.50 -4.44 -0.58
C THR A 60 -8.01 -4.80 -0.62
N LYS A 61 -7.47 -5.32 0.48
CA LYS A 61 -6.04 -5.69 0.56
C LYS A 61 -5.60 -6.73 -0.48
N ASP A 62 -6.51 -7.55 -0.97
CA ASP A 62 -6.22 -8.60 -1.95
C ASP A 62 -6.19 -8.09 -3.40
N GLN A 63 -6.49 -6.82 -3.61
CA GLN A 63 -6.48 -6.15 -4.92
C GLN A 63 -5.20 -5.32 -5.06
N GLU A 64 -4.66 -5.22 -6.28
CA GLU A 64 -3.41 -4.51 -6.59
C GLU A 64 -3.36 -3.08 -6.02
N MET A 65 -4.47 -2.34 -6.10
CA MET A 65 -4.56 -0.98 -5.59
C MET A 65 -4.88 -0.90 -4.08
N GLY A 66 -5.08 -2.03 -3.41
CA GLY A 66 -5.45 -2.08 -1.99
C GLY A 66 -4.41 -1.47 -1.06
N VAL A 67 -3.14 -1.49 -1.45
CA VAL A 67 -2.03 -0.89 -0.71
C VAL A 67 -2.18 0.64 -0.53
N PHE A 68 -2.92 1.31 -1.42
CA PHE A 68 -3.15 2.75 -1.36
C PHE A 68 -4.36 3.14 -0.51
N SER A 69 -5.23 2.19 -0.17
CA SER A 69 -6.41 2.46 0.63
C SER A 69 -6.05 3.08 1.98
N ALA A 70 -6.87 4.01 2.42
CA ALA A 70 -6.73 4.67 3.71
C ALA A 70 -8.05 4.65 4.47
N GLN A 71 -8.00 4.79 5.79
CA GLN A 71 -9.19 4.97 6.61
C GLN A 71 -8.96 6.01 7.70
N ALA A 72 -10.04 6.62 8.14
CA ALA A 72 -10.04 7.54 9.26
C ALA A 72 -11.02 7.10 10.33
N ILE A 73 -10.65 7.26 11.58
CA ILE A 73 -11.56 7.22 12.73
C ILE A 73 -11.95 8.67 13.02
N LYS A 74 -13.23 8.98 12.85
CA LYS A 74 -13.77 10.31 13.12
C LYS A 74 -13.98 10.55 14.61
N GLU A 75 -14.23 11.81 14.99
CA GLU A 75 -14.46 12.21 16.38
C GLU A 75 -15.64 11.45 17.04
N ASP A 76 -16.66 11.10 16.25
CA ASP A 76 -17.82 10.30 16.70
C ASP A 76 -17.55 8.79 16.76
N GLY A 77 -16.33 8.35 16.44
CA GLY A 77 -15.90 6.95 16.40
C GLY A 77 -16.29 6.23 15.10
N SER A 78 -16.95 6.88 14.15
CA SER A 78 -17.26 6.28 12.86
C SER A 78 -16.03 6.12 11.99
N ILE A 79 -16.05 5.09 11.10
CA ILE A 79 -14.98 4.84 10.14
C ILE A 79 -15.36 5.40 8.78
N ALA A 80 -14.43 6.11 8.17
CA ALA A 80 -14.53 6.54 6.78
C ALA A 80 -13.36 5.94 5.98
N PHE A 81 -13.67 5.36 4.82
CA PHE A 81 -12.68 4.79 3.90
C PHE A 81 -12.38 5.74 2.75
N TYR A 82 -11.14 5.66 2.25
CA TYR A 82 -10.63 6.45 1.14
C TYR A 82 -9.79 5.57 0.21
N ASP A 83 -9.89 5.84 -1.07
CA ASP A 83 -9.16 5.10 -2.11
C ASP A 83 -7.67 5.46 -2.16
N ASP A 84 -7.29 6.65 -1.66
CA ASP A 84 -5.92 7.16 -1.62
C ASP A 84 -5.77 8.17 -0.49
N ILE A 85 -4.55 8.36 0.02
CA ILE A 85 -4.22 9.36 1.04
C ILE A 85 -4.65 10.79 0.64
N GLY A 86 -4.62 11.09 -0.66
CA GLY A 86 -5.05 12.39 -1.17
C GLY A 86 -6.53 12.66 -0.94
N CYS A 87 -7.39 11.64 -1.10
CA CYS A 87 -8.81 11.74 -0.79
C CYS A 87 -9.06 11.94 0.70
N LEU A 88 -8.35 11.20 1.56
CA LEU A 88 -8.44 11.37 3.01
C LEU A 88 -8.09 12.80 3.43
N LEU A 89 -6.96 13.33 2.98
CA LEU A 89 -6.52 14.69 3.31
C LEU A 89 -7.45 15.76 2.74
N ASN A 90 -7.98 15.56 1.55
CA ASN A 90 -8.96 16.47 0.96
C ASN A 90 -10.27 16.49 1.74
N ALA A 91 -10.74 15.35 2.25
CA ALA A 91 -11.92 15.27 3.11
C ALA A 91 -11.72 16.05 4.41
N GLU A 92 -10.57 15.90 5.08
CA GLU A 92 -10.24 16.70 6.27
C GLU A 92 -10.27 18.21 5.98
N PHE A 93 -9.69 18.64 4.85
CA PHE A 93 -9.70 20.05 4.49
C PHE A 93 -11.10 20.58 4.11
N ALA A 94 -11.93 19.73 3.47
CA ALA A 94 -13.29 20.11 3.08
C ALA A 94 -14.21 20.31 4.30
N ASN A 95 -14.09 19.39 5.25
CA ASN A 95 -14.98 19.33 6.41
C ASN A 95 -14.42 20.06 7.64
N VAL A 96 -13.18 20.53 7.57
CA VAL A 96 -12.46 21.15 8.72
C VAL A 96 -12.37 20.16 9.90
N GLU A 97 -12.10 18.90 9.59
CA GLU A 97 -11.99 17.81 10.55
C GLU A 97 -10.53 17.53 10.91
N VAL A 98 -10.32 16.95 12.07
CA VAL A 98 -9.05 16.34 12.48
C VAL A 98 -9.36 14.92 12.94
N ASN A 99 -8.96 13.94 12.13
CA ASN A 99 -9.25 12.53 12.35
C ASN A 99 -8.00 11.74 12.71
N GLU A 100 -8.16 10.61 13.38
CA GLU A 100 -7.11 9.60 13.43
C GLU A 100 -7.01 8.94 12.04
N LYS A 101 -5.81 8.91 11.45
CA LYS A 101 -5.61 8.50 10.05
C LYS A 101 -4.74 7.26 9.96
N PHE A 102 -5.18 6.30 9.18
CA PHE A 102 -4.52 5.02 9.02
C PHE A 102 -4.32 4.70 7.55
N VAL A 103 -3.17 4.16 7.24
CA VAL A 103 -2.74 3.70 5.92
C VAL A 103 -2.24 2.27 6.01
N ARG A 104 -2.05 1.61 4.88
CA ARG A 104 -1.48 0.27 4.85
C ARG A 104 0.03 0.33 4.76
N ASP A 105 0.67 -0.51 5.55
CA ASP A 105 2.08 -0.85 5.34
C ASP A 105 2.24 -1.57 3.99
N TYR A 106 3.23 -1.15 3.21
CA TYR A 106 3.43 -1.66 1.85
C TYR A 106 3.73 -3.16 1.81
N ASN A 107 4.50 -3.66 2.77
CA ASN A 107 4.95 -5.06 2.79
C ASN A 107 3.90 -6.01 3.37
N THR A 108 3.20 -5.59 4.42
CA THR A 108 2.32 -6.47 5.19
C THR A 108 0.83 -6.22 4.92
N LEU A 109 0.49 -5.09 4.31
CA LEU A 109 -0.87 -4.59 4.09
C LEU A 109 -1.67 -4.35 5.39
N ASN A 110 -1.02 -4.38 6.53
CA ASN A 110 -1.63 -4.07 7.82
C ASN A 110 -1.85 -2.57 7.98
N TRP A 111 -2.90 -2.21 8.72
CA TRP A 111 -3.21 -0.82 9.03
C TRP A 111 -2.30 -0.27 10.14
N PHE A 112 -1.83 0.96 9.99
CA PHE A 112 -1.13 1.69 11.03
C PHE A 112 -1.30 3.20 10.87
N ASN A 113 -1.02 3.96 11.93
CA ASN A 113 -1.18 5.41 11.93
C ASN A 113 -0.18 6.08 10.97
N VAL A 114 -0.69 6.89 10.04
CA VAL A 114 0.12 7.57 9.02
C VAL A 114 1.17 8.53 9.60
N GLU A 115 0.95 9.06 10.79
CA GLU A 115 1.89 9.98 11.44
C GLU A 115 3.17 9.27 11.91
N GLN A 116 3.12 7.93 12.00
CA GLN A 116 4.25 7.06 12.33
C GLN A 116 4.92 6.46 11.08
N ALA A 117 4.45 6.81 9.88
CA ALA A 117 4.91 6.19 8.65
C ALA A 117 6.22 6.78 8.12
N TYR A 118 7.08 5.91 7.61
CA TYR A 118 8.11 6.25 6.65
C TYR A 118 7.46 6.26 5.27
N ILE A 119 7.32 7.44 4.68
CA ILE A 119 6.55 7.66 3.46
C ILE A 119 7.49 7.72 2.27
N VAL A 120 7.22 6.94 1.24
CA VAL A 120 7.98 6.93 0.02
C VAL A 120 7.13 7.44 -1.14
N LYS A 121 7.62 8.46 -1.85
CA LYS A 121 7.08 8.90 -3.13
C LYS A 121 7.62 7.97 -4.21
N THR A 122 6.72 7.42 -5.02
CA THR A 122 7.06 6.44 -6.06
C THR A 122 6.54 6.84 -7.43
N LYS A 123 6.90 6.05 -8.45
CA LYS A 123 6.32 6.10 -9.80
C LYS A 123 5.08 5.21 -9.95
N LEU A 124 4.68 4.51 -8.91
CA LEU A 124 3.48 3.68 -8.92
C LEU A 124 2.24 4.55 -9.16
N LYS A 125 1.33 4.03 -9.96
CA LYS A 125 0.03 4.66 -10.16
C LYS A 125 -0.87 4.28 -9.00
N SER A 126 -1.27 5.26 -8.20
CA SER A 126 -2.31 5.11 -7.19
C SER A 126 -3.66 5.59 -7.74
N PRO A 127 -4.80 5.26 -7.12
CA PRO A 127 -6.13 5.64 -7.63
C PRO A 127 -6.27 7.12 -7.96
N MET A 128 -5.64 8.00 -7.18
CA MET A 128 -5.65 9.46 -7.38
C MET A 128 -4.32 10.02 -7.89
N ASN A 129 -3.45 9.17 -8.46
CA ASN A 129 -2.13 9.56 -8.98
C ASN A 129 -1.23 10.29 -7.96
N TRP A 130 -1.37 9.96 -6.68
CA TRP A 130 -0.47 10.50 -5.65
C TRP A 130 0.84 9.73 -5.58
N GLY A 131 0.81 8.41 -5.77
CA GLY A 131 1.99 7.52 -5.82
C GLY A 131 2.77 7.54 -4.50
N TYR A 132 2.09 7.62 -3.36
CA TYR A 132 2.68 7.45 -2.04
C TYR A 132 2.42 6.06 -1.52
N ILE A 133 3.47 5.43 -0.98
CA ILE A 133 3.38 4.19 -0.21
C ILE A 133 3.97 4.42 1.18
N PHE A 134 3.60 3.56 2.11
CA PHE A 134 3.88 3.76 3.52
C PHE A 134 4.53 2.53 4.11
N PHE A 135 5.53 2.72 4.94
CA PHE A 135 6.23 1.67 5.66
C PHE A 135 6.20 1.96 7.15
N LYS A 136 5.96 0.94 7.95
CA LYS A 136 6.05 1.06 9.40
C LYS A 136 7.51 1.16 9.86
N TYR A 137 8.43 0.54 9.13
CA TYR A 137 9.83 0.46 9.49
C TYR A 137 10.71 1.22 8.49
N GLU A 138 11.73 1.93 9.02
CA GLU A 138 12.63 2.75 8.22
C GLU A 138 13.46 1.92 7.23
N ASP A 139 13.91 0.74 7.67
CA ASP A 139 14.76 -0.13 6.86
C ASP A 139 14.00 -0.69 5.65
N ASP A 140 12.70 -0.98 5.80
CA ASP A 140 11.85 -1.40 4.70
C ASP A 140 11.69 -0.28 3.65
N ALA A 141 11.49 0.96 4.10
CA ALA A 141 11.41 2.12 3.21
C ALA A 141 12.74 2.35 2.45
N LYS A 142 13.86 2.21 3.14
CA LYS A 142 15.20 2.33 2.51
C LYS A 142 15.44 1.23 1.49
N THR A 143 15.15 -0.02 1.84
CA THR A 143 15.27 -1.17 0.93
C THR A 143 14.45 -0.94 -0.33
N TYR A 144 13.19 -0.50 -0.19
CA TYR A 144 12.35 -0.19 -1.34
C TYR A 144 12.97 0.90 -2.24
N ILE A 145 13.50 1.98 -1.66
CA ILE A 145 14.10 3.08 -2.42
C ILE A 145 15.34 2.60 -3.17
N ASP A 146 16.19 1.79 -2.56
CA ASP A 146 17.40 1.25 -3.17
C ASP A 146 17.09 0.32 -4.36
N GLU A 147 15.97 -0.41 -4.29
CA GLU A 147 15.53 -1.32 -5.34
C GLU A 147 14.68 -0.66 -6.44
N ASN A 148 14.13 0.54 -6.19
CA ASN A 148 13.18 1.20 -7.09
C ASN A 148 13.65 2.62 -7.44
N GLU A 149 14.40 2.73 -8.52
CA GLU A 149 14.97 4.00 -9.01
C GLU A 149 13.90 5.09 -9.21
N GLY A 150 14.16 6.26 -8.67
CA GLY A 150 13.28 7.43 -8.72
C GLY A 150 12.22 7.45 -7.62
N SER A 151 12.33 6.52 -6.66
CA SER A 151 11.62 6.60 -5.39
C SER A 151 12.41 7.46 -4.40
N GLU A 152 11.72 8.20 -3.54
CA GLU A 152 12.36 9.08 -2.56
C GLU A 152 11.58 9.13 -1.25
N LEU A 153 12.32 9.25 -0.14
CA LEU A 153 11.72 9.44 1.17
C LEU A 153 11.09 10.84 1.27
N THR A 154 9.91 10.90 1.83
CA THR A 154 9.20 12.15 2.09
C THR A 154 8.61 12.17 3.51
N SER A 155 7.93 13.24 3.89
CA SER A 155 7.30 13.34 5.20
C SER A 155 5.79 13.56 5.09
N TYR A 156 5.06 13.14 6.12
CA TYR A 156 3.62 13.41 6.23
C TYR A 156 3.29 14.90 6.06
N THR A 157 4.09 15.79 6.64
CA THR A 157 3.92 17.24 6.49
C THR A 157 4.00 17.68 5.02
N LYS A 158 4.95 17.14 4.23
CA LYS A 158 5.06 17.46 2.80
C LYS A 158 3.87 16.92 2.01
N VAL A 159 3.41 15.69 2.30
CA VAL A 159 2.23 15.11 1.65
C VAL A 159 0.99 15.95 1.94
N ARG A 160 0.79 16.35 3.20
CA ARG A 160 -0.32 17.21 3.62
C ARG A 160 -0.26 18.59 2.98
N GLN A 161 0.93 19.19 2.90
CA GLN A 161 1.12 20.48 2.20
C GLN A 161 0.76 20.38 0.72
N GLN A 162 1.23 19.34 0.03
CA GLN A 162 0.90 19.12 -1.38
C GLN A 162 -0.62 18.95 -1.59
N ALA A 163 -1.31 18.23 -0.71
CA ALA A 163 -2.75 18.09 -0.76
C ALA A 163 -3.45 19.46 -0.67
N LEU A 164 -3.04 20.29 0.26
CA LEU A 164 -3.58 21.63 0.42
C LEU A 164 -3.31 22.52 -0.80
N GLU A 165 -2.13 22.44 -1.39
CA GLU A 165 -1.76 23.21 -2.58
C GLU A 165 -2.57 22.78 -3.81
N ARG A 166 -2.72 21.48 -4.05
CA ARG A 166 -3.57 20.94 -5.12
C ARG A 166 -5.02 21.38 -4.96
N ARG A 167 -5.58 21.31 -3.75
CA ARG A 167 -6.93 21.78 -3.46
C ARG A 167 -7.09 23.26 -3.76
N LYS A 168 -6.17 24.10 -3.29
CA LYS A 168 -6.18 25.55 -3.57
C LYS A 168 -6.08 25.87 -5.06
N ALA A 169 -5.29 25.11 -5.81
CA ALA A 169 -5.17 25.27 -7.26
C ALA A 169 -6.49 24.96 -7.97
N LYS A 170 -7.15 23.84 -7.65
CA LYS A 170 -8.47 23.46 -8.19
C LYS A 170 -9.54 24.52 -7.85
N MET A 171 -9.59 25.01 -6.62
CA MET A 171 -10.52 26.07 -6.23
C MET A 171 -10.32 27.37 -7.04
N LYS A 172 -9.06 27.74 -7.31
CA LYS A 172 -8.75 28.92 -8.15
C LYS A 172 -9.13 28.71 -9.62
N ALA A 173 -9.03 27.50 -10.12
CA ALA A 173 -9.46 27.13 -11.47
C ALA A 173 -11.00 27.07 -11.62
N GLY A 174 -11.75 27.16 -10.53
CA GLY A 174 -13.21 27.06 -10.53
C GLY A 174 -13.72 25.62 -10.61
N GLU A 175 -12.85 24.63 -10.38
CA GLU A 175 -13.21 23.22 -10.35
C GLU A 175 -13.92 22.88 -9.04
N ASN A 176 -14.83 21.88 -9.10
CA ASN A 176 -15.47 21.36 -7.90
C ASN A 176 -14.50 20.44 -7.15
N VAL A 177 -13.82 20.97 -6.15
CA VAL A 177 -12.81 20.24 -5.37
C VAL A 177 -13.39 19.18 -4.41
N ASP A 178 -14.70 19.18 -4.24
CA ASP A 178 -15.43 18.25 -3.35
C ASP A 178 -16.03 17.06 -4.14
N LYS A 179 -15.78 17.01 -5.46
CA LYS A 179 -16.17 15.89 -6.32
C LYS A 179 -14.97 15.43 -7.15
N HIS A 180 -14.95 14.15 -7.44
CA HIS A 180 -13.95 13.56 -8.31
C HIS A 180 -14.13 14.06 -9.74
N ASP A 181 -13.04 14.51 -10.38
CA ASP A 181 -12.99 14.76 -11.82
C ASP A 181 -12.59 13.45 -12.53
N PRO A 182 -13.46 12.84 -13.35
CA PRO A 182 -13.15 11.58 -14.04
C PRO A 182 -12.00 11.70 -15.05
N GLU A 183 -11.56 12.91 -15.41
CA GLU A 183 -10.43 13.10 -16.34
C GLU A 183 -9.06 12.89 -15.69
N ASP A 184 -8.96 12.85 -14.35
CA ASP A 184 -7.69 12.72 -13.63
C ASP A 184 -7.17 11.25 -13.54
N GLY A 185 -7.55 10.35 -14.45
CA GLY A 185 -6.73 9.18 -14.62
C GLY A 185 -7.31 7.78 -14.77
N HIS A 186 -8.54 7.60 -15.19
CA HIS A 186 -8.99 6.29 -15.63
C HIS A 186 -8.99 6.18 -17.16
N VAL A 187 -7.91 5.64 -17.72
CA VAL A 187 -7.96 5.05 -19.04
C VAL A 187 -8.73 3.74 -18.92
N HIS A 188 -10.03 3.76 -19.23
CA HIS A 188 -10.77 2.54 -19.46
C HIS A 188 -10.14 1.84 -20.68
N HIS A 189 -9.54 0.68 -20.46
CA HIS A 189 -9.31 -0.27 -21.54
C HIS A 189 -10.69 -0.77 -21.97
N GLU A 190 -11.28 -0.10 -22.96
CA GLU A 190 -12.39 -0.69 -23.71
C GLU A 190 -11.83 -1.90 -24.48
N GLY A 191 -12.26 -3.09 -24.05
CA GLY A 191 -11.98 -4.33 -24.76
C GLY A 191 -12.58 -4.24 -26.17
N GLU A 192 -11.73 -4.33 -27.18
CA GLU A 192 -12.11 -4.54 -28.57
C GLU A 192 -13.04 -5.76 -28.67
N LYS A 193 -14.32 -5.49 -28.92
CA LYS A 193 -15.27 -6.51 -29.39
C LYS A 193 -14.91 -6.81 -30.85
N GLN A 194 -14.21 -7.90 -31.07
CA GLN A 194 -14.11 -8.49 -32.41
C GLN A 194 -15.52 -8.86 -32.88
N GLN A 195 -16.01 -8.13 -33.87
CA GLN A 195 -17.19 -8.52 -34.63
C GLN A 195 -16.79 -9.72 -35.53
N HIS A 196 -17.34 -10.89 -35.18
CA HIS A 196 -17.41 -12.01 -36.08
C HIS A 196 -18.45 -11.64 -37.17
N ASN A 197 -17.98 -11.51 -38.37
CA ASN A 197 -18.80 -11.31 -39.56
C ASN A 197 -18.92 -12.69 -40.23
N ASP A 198 -20.01 -13.40 -39.93
CA ASP A 198 -20.43 -14.55 -40.72
C ASP A 198 -21.17 -14.01 -41.96
N GLY A 199 -20.56 -14.17 -43.12
CA GLY A 199 -21.13 -13.90 -44.41
C GLY A 199 -21.11 -15.17 -45.25
N ASP A 200 -22.25 -15.51 -45.82
CA ASP A 200 -22.61 -16.55 -46.77
C ASP A 200 -21.54 -17.14 -47.67
#